data_e2c3b0f8614e747fa3ce289aa9543d18
#
_entry.id   e2c3b0f8614e747fa3ce289aa9543d18
#
_cell.length_a   1.000
_cell.length_b   1.000
_cell.length_c   1.000
_cell.angle_alpha   90.00
_cell.angle_beta   90.00
_cell.angle_gamma   90.00
#
_symmetry.space_group_name_H-M   'P 1'
#
loop_
_entity.id
_entity.type
_entity.pdbx_description
1 polymer ?
#
loop_
_entity_poly.entity_id
_entity_poly.type
_entity_poly.pdbx_seq_one_letter_code
_entity_poly.pdbx_strand_id
1 'polypeptide(L)'
;MPFNQKLQKFNAKINTVTIGSGDKTVTIGGDSTYPFYSFDAPSENAPKIGVEISDMGLENIVSEGIKAYYDGASTIGEMAKKAAAMEGADFVALILEGGDPNGVNKSVDELIAVVKEVADAIDAPLVVEGCKNVEKDAELLPKVAEALQGRNVLILSEKEENYKAIGAAAGLAYDQIVGAESAVDINLAKQLNVVTTQLGVNAQKIVMNIGSAAAGYGYEYVVSTMDRIKGAALSQNDNMLQMPII
;
A
#
# COMPACT_ATOMS: atom_id res chain seq x y z
N MET A 1 16.13 37.17 -25.79
CA MET A 1 15.74 35.90 -26.41
C MET A 1 14.52 35.38 -25.68
N PRO A 2 13.49 34.93 -26.35
CA PRO A 2 12.38 34.29 -25.65
C PRO A 2 12.88 33.00 -25.00
N PHE A 3 12.47 32.75 -23.75
CA PHE A 3 12.73 31.50 -23.05
C PHE A 3 11.90 30.38 -23.69
N ASN A 4 12.58 29.37 -24.21
CA ASN A 4 11.93 28.14 -24.67
C ASN A 4 12.17 27.05 -23.64
N GLN A 5 11.12 26.67 -22.94
CA GLN A 5 11.15 25.54 -22.01
C GLN A 5 11.40 24.25 -22.77
N LYS A 6 12.43 23.51 -22.38
CA LYS A 6 12.65 22.16 -22.87
C LYS A 6 11.96 21.20 -21.92
N LEU A 7 10.92 20.54 -22.41
CA LEU A 7 10.22 19.48 -21.67
C LEU A 7 11.00 18.17 -21.81
N GLN A 8 11.22 17.49 -20.70
CA GLN A 8 11.78 16.14 -20.71
C GLN A 8 10.65 15.14 -20.95
N LYS A 9 10.82 14.28 -21.96
CA LYS A 9 9.86 13.25 -22.31
C LYS A 9 10.49 11.87 -22.14
N PHE A 10 9.74 10.95 -21.58
CA PHE A 10 10.12 9.55 -21.44
C PHE A 10 9.23 8.67 -22.29
N ASN A 11 9.78 7.56 -22.80
CA ASN A 11 9.01 6.52 -23.48
C ASN A 11 8.43 5.49 -22.48
N ALA A 12 8.94 5.50 -21.27
CA ALA A 12 8.48 4.67 -20.17
C ALA A 12 7.41 5.40 -19.35
N LYS A 13 6.63 4.63 -18.59
CA LYS A 13 5.57 5.10 -17.72
C LYS A 13 5.51 4.21 -16.48
N ILE A 14 5.15 4.79 -15.36
CA ILE A 14 4.82 4.01 -14.15
C ILE A 14 3.51 3.25 -14.41
N ASN A 15 3.46 1.99 -14.04
CA ASN A 15 2.26 1.17 -14.16
C ASN A 15 1.10 1.80 -13.38
N THR A 16 -0.09 1.53 -13.85
CA THR A 16 -1.32 1.95 -13.18
C THR A 16 -1.89 0.75 -12.41
N VAL A 17 -2.18 0.94 -11.14
CA VAL A 17 -2.80 -0.05 -10.26
C VAL A 17 -4.09 0.52 -9.70
N THR A 18 -5.17 -0.26 -9.75
CA THR A 18 -6.48 0.12 -9.22
C THR A 18 -6.83 -0.75 -8.02
N ILE A 19 -7.07 -0.14 -6.87
CA ILE A 19 -7.47 -0.76 -5.60
C ILE A 19 -8.98 -0.58 -5.43
N GLY A 20 -9.66 -1.61 -4.94
CA GLY A 20 -11.11 -1.61 -4.76
C GLY A 20 -11.84 -2.26 -5.92
N SER A 21 -13.16 -2.37 -5.81
CA SER A 21 -14.05 -2.98 -6.78
C SER A 21 -15.37 -2.21 -6.91
N GLY A 22 -16.11 -2.46 -8.00
CA GLY A 22 -17.37 -1.74 -8.27
C GLY A 22 -17.16 -0.26 -8.54
N ASP A 23 -18.02 0.56 -7.95
CA ASP A 23 -18.03 2.03 -8.16
C ASP A 23 -17.02 2.77 -7.26
N LYS A 24 -16.45 2.10 -6.26
CA LYS A 24 -15.51 2.66 -5.28
C LYS A 24 -14.12 2.10 -5.52
N THR A 25 -13.35 2.81 -6.31
CA THR A 25 -11.97 2.43 -6.63
C THR A 25 -11.04 3.63 -6.50
N VAL A 26 -9.78 3.35 -6.19
CA VAL A 26 -8.70 4.31 -6.25
C VAL A 26 -7.62 3.82 -7.21
N THR A 27 -7.16 4.70 -8.08
CA THR A 27 -6.12 4.39 -9.05
C THR A 27 -4.86 5.18 -8.74
N ILE A 28 -3.73 4.49 -8.69
CA ILE A 28 -2.40 5.05 -8.42
C ILE A 28 -1.44 4.75 -9.58
N GLY A 29 -0.34 5.51 -9.65
CA GLY A 29 0.64 5.39 -10.73
C GLY A 29 0.22 6.11 -12.01
N GLY A 30 0.77 5.68 -13.14
CA GLY A 30 0.51 6.30 -14.45
C GLY A 30 1.40 7.50 -14.76
N ASP A 31 2.37 7.83 -13.91
CA ASP A 31 3.27 8.97 -14.14
C ASP A 31 4.25 8.69 -15.28
N SER A 32 4.50 9.73 -16.09
CA SER A 32 5.51 9.75 -17.15
C SER A 32 6.50 10.92 -16.98
N THR A 33 6.55 11.50 -15.79
CA THR A 33 7.46 12.59 -15.41
C THR A 33 8.14 12.28 -14.09
N TYR A 34 9.26 12.97 -13.84
CA TYR A 34 9.88 12.93 -12.51
C TYR A 34 9.02 13.60 -11.44
N PRO A 35 9.22 13.25 -10.17
CA PRO A 35 8.60 13.97 -9.06
C PRO A 35 8.88 15.47 -9.20
N PHE A 36 7.87 16.30 -8.89
CA PHE A 36 7.92 17.78 -8.99
C PHE A 36 8.09 18.37 -10.38
N TYR A 37 8.14 17.56 -11.45
CA TYR A 37 8.25 18.02 -12.85
C TYR A 37 6.89 17.95 -13.55
N SER A 38 5.81 18.26 -12.85
CA SER A 38 4.45 18.27 -13.40
C SER A 38 4.23 19.25 -14.56
N PHE A 39 5.16 20.19 -14.76
CA PHE A 39 5.18 21.09 -15.92
C PHE A 39 5.62 20.39 -17.21
N ASP A 40 6.28 19.23 -17.15
CA ASP A 40 6.69 18.46 -18.32
C ASP A 40 5.53 17.68 -18.93
N ALA A 41 4.66 17.13 -18.08
CA ALA A 41 3.39 16.51 -18.46
C ALA A 41 2.45 16.47 -17.25
N PRO A 42 1.13 16.48 -17.45
CA PRO A 42 0.18 16.34 -16.34
C PRO A 42 0.32 14.95 -15.70
N SER A 43 0.17 14.89 -14.37
CA SER A 43 0.02 13.61 -13.66
C SER A 43 -1.33 12.99 -14.02
N GLU A 44 -1.33 11.74 -14.45
CA GLU A 44 -2.56 11.02 -14.80
C GLU A 44 -3.41 10.75 -13.56
N ASN A 45 -2.77 10.35 -12.47
CA ASN A 45 -3.40 10.12 -11.18
C ASN A 45 -2.69 10.95 -10.12
N ALA A 46 -3.44 11.82 -9.46
CA ALA A 46 -2.92 12.58 -8.32
C ALA A 46 -2.55 11.61 -7.17
N PRO A 47 -1.59 12.00 -6.31
CA PRO A 47 -1.33 11.26 -5.07
C PRO A 47 -2.60 11.00 -4.27
N LYS A 48 -2.70 9.83 -3.64
CA LYS A 48 -3.86 9.38 -2.88
C LYS A 48 -3.56 9.36 -1.40
N ILE A 49 -4.57 9.65 -0.59
CA ILE A 49 -4.45 9.73 0.87
C ILE A 49 -5.27 8.60 1.48
N GLY A 50 -4.60 7.72 2.23
CA GLY A 50 -5.25 6.72 3.07
C GLY A 50 -5.38 7.18 4.51
N VAL A 51 -6.46 6.75 5.17
CA VAL A 51 -6.61 6.89 6.62
C VAL A 51 -6.37 5.54 7.27
N GLU A 52 -5.34 5.48 8.10
CA GLU A 52 -4.96 4.26 8.83
C GLU A 52 -5.79 4.11 10.10
N ILE A 53 -6.24 2.88 10.35
CA ILE A 53 -6.86 2.44 11.59
C ILE A 53 -6.21 1.12 12.05
N SER A 54 -6.15 0.91 13.35
CA SER A 54 -5.59 -0.32 13.94
C SER A 54 -6.71 -1.27 14.39
N ASP A 55 -6.45 -2.58 14.29
CA ASP A 55 -7.28 -3.62 14.91
C ASP A 55 -7.29 -3.55 16.44
N MET A 56 -6.39 -2.75 17.03
CA MET A 56 -6.33 -2.42 18.46
C MET A 56 -7.23 -1.23 18.82
N GLY A 57 -7.89 -0.63 17.84
CA GLY A 57 -8.75 0.53 18.08
C GLY A 57 -7.96 1.74 18.58
N LEU A 58 -8.38 2.31 19.69
CA LEU A 58 -7.77 3.49 20.30
C LEU A 58 -6.80 3.18 21.46
N GLU A 59 -6.51 1.92 21.74
CA GLU A 59 -5.72 1.52 22.93
C GLU A 59 -4.34 2.18 22.96
N ASN A 60 -3.66 2.26 21.81
CA ASN A 60 -2.32 2.82 21.69
C ASN A 60 -2.30 4.28 21.25
N ILE A 61 -3.45 4.91 21.06
CA ILE A 61 -3.56 6.29 20.59
C ILE A 61 -3.36 7.26 21.75
N VAL A 62 -2.35 8.12 21.64
CA VAL A 62 -2.06 9.16 22.63
C VAL A 62 -2.68 10.52 22.26
N SER A 63 -3.02 10.74 20.98
CA SER A 63 -3.59 12.01 20.51
C SER A 63 -5.05 12.16 20.92
N GLU A 64 -5.33 13.18 21.73
CA GLU A 64 -6.71 13.51 22.14
C GLU A 64 -7.57 13.95 20.95
N GLY A 65 -6.99 14.55 19.92
CA GLY A 65 -7.70 14.92 18.69
C GLY A 65 -8.19 13.70 17.93
N ILE A 66 -7.37 12.65 17.82
CA ILE A 66 -7.75 11.38 17.18
C ILE A 66 -8.84 10.69 18.00
N LYS A 67 -8.68 10.61 19.33
CA LYS A 67 -9.71 10.03 20.21
C LYS A 67 -11.04 10.76 20.08
N ALA A 68 -11.03 12.09 20.06
CA ALA A 68 -12.23 12.89 19.88
C ALA A 68 -12.89 12.68 18.50
N TYR A 69 -12.10 12.49 17.44
CA TYR A 69 -12.64 12.19 16.11
C TYR A 69 -13.40 10.85 16.09
N TYR A 70 -12.84 9.83 16.73
CA TYR A 70 -13.44 8.50 16.79
C TYR A 70 -14.41 8.31 17.96
N ASP A 71 -14.67 9.36 18.75
CA ASP A 71 -15.63 9.29 19.88
C ASP A 71 -16.97 8.72 19.42
N GLY A 72 -17.53 7.79 20.23
CA GLY A 72 -18.76 7.06 19.91
C GLY A 72 -18.60 5.89 18.93
N ALA A 73 -17.43 5.64 18.33
CA ALA A 73 -17.16 4.40 17.62
C ALA A 73 -16.83 3.30 18.64
N SER A 74 -17.63 2.25 18.68
CA SER A 74 -17.51 1.15 19.64
C SER A 74 -16.84 -0.09 19.04
N THR A 75 -16.73 -0.16 17.72
CA THR A 75 -16.11 -1.27 16.99
C THR A 75 -15.12 -0.75 15.93
N ILE A 76 -14.24 -1.64 15.45
CA ILE A 76 -13.28 -1.28 14.39
C ILE A 76 -14.00 -0.96 13.08
N GLY A 77 -15.12 -1.64 12.79
CA GLY A 77 -15.95 -1.32 11.63
C GLY A 77 -16.58 0.08 11.70
N GLU A 78 -16.98 0.53 12.89
CA GLU A 78 -17.47 1.91 13.09
C GLU A 78 -16.35 2.95 12.95
N MET A 79 -15.15 2.64 13.42
CA MET A 79 -13.96 3.46 13.16
C MET A 79 -13.67 3.54 11.65
N ALA A 80 -13.73 2.41 10.94
CA ALA A 80 -13.53 2.36 9.51
C ALA A 80 -14.53 3.24 8.74
N LYS A 81 -15.80 3.27 9.15
CA LYS A 81 -16.82 4.18 8.57
C LYS A 81 -16.44 5.64 8.74
N LYS A 82 -15.98 6.02 9.94
CA LYS A 82 -15.52 7.39 10.20
C LYS A 82 -14.25 7.71 9.38
N ALA A 83 -13.30 6.78 9.29
CA ALA A 83 -12.10 6.94 8.48
C ALA A 83 -12.44 7.14 6.99
N ALA A 84 -13.33 6.31 6.44
CA ALA A 84 -13.79 6.41 5.06
C ALA A 84 -14.57 7.70 4.75
N ALA A 85 -15.20 8.31 5.77
CA ALA A 85 -15.94 9.55 5.66
C ALA A 85 -15.08 10.81 5.91
N MET A 86 -13.79 10.65 6.24
CA MET A 86 -12.89 11.78 6.48
C MET A 86 -12.69 12.57 5.18
N GLU A 87 -12.79 13.89 5.28
CA GLU A 87 -12.57 14.77 4.12
C GLU A 87 -11.16 14.58 3.55
N GLY A 88 -11.08 14.29 2.27
CA GLY A 88 -9.83 14.05 1.55
C GLY A 88 -9.30 12.62 1.64
N ALA A 89 -9.98 11.71 2.34
CA ALA A 89 -9.63 10.31 2.35
C ALA A 89 -10.03 9.63 1.03
N ASP A 90 -9.06 8.98 0.38
CA ASP A 90 -9.29 8.19 -0.84
C ASP A 90 -9.53 6.71 -0.53
N PHE A 91 -8.92 6.17 0.55
CA PHE A 91 -9.02 4.77 0.96
C PHE A 91 -8.82 4.62 2.47
N VAL A 92 -9.15 3.45 2.99
CA VAL A 92 -8.88 3.07 4.40
C VAL A 92 -7.76 2.03 4.43
N ALA A 93 -6.81 2.20 5.35
CA ALA A 93 -5.77 1.23 5.64
C ALA A 93 -6.02 0.61 7.03
N LEU A 94 -6.18 -0.70 7.09
CA LEU A 94 -6.30 -1.47 8.34
C LEU A 94 -4.99 -2.14 8.66
N ILE A 95 -4.34 -1.75 9.75
CA ILE A 95 -3.16 -2.43 10.28
C ILE A 95 -3.56 -3.46 11.35
N LEU A 96 -3.00 -4.68 11.23
CA LEU A 96 -3.30 -5.81 12.12
C LEU A 96 -2.23 -5.97 13.22
N GLU A 97 -1.88 -4.86 13.88
CA GLU A 97 -0.78 -4.82 14.87
C GLU A 97 -1.02 -5.75 16.07
N GLY A 98 -2.29 -6.01 16.43
CA GLY A 98 -2.65 -6.94 17.48
C GLY A 98 -2.21 -8.38 17.23
N GLY A 99 -1.83 -8.71 16.00
CA GLY A 99 -1.27 -10.01 15.62
C GLY A 99 0.19 -10.23 16.02
N ASP A 100 0.94 -9.18 16.38
CA ASP A 100 2.35 -9.30 16.71
C ASP A 100 2.57 -10.27 17.89
N PRO A 101 3.36 -11.35 17.69
CA PRO A 101 3.70 -12.30 18.76
C PRO A 101 4.43 -11.67 19.95
N ASN A 102 5.08 -10.53 19.77
CA ASN A 102 5.76 -9.78 20.82
C ASN A 102 4.80 -8.82 21.55
N GLY A 103 3.59 -8.66 21.07
CA GLY A 103 2.55 -7.82 21.64
C GLY A 103 1.37 -8.63 22.17
N VAL A 104 0.17 -8.34 21.68
CA VAL A 104 -1.09 -9.00 22.10
C VAL A 104 -1.19 -10.43 21.58
N ASN A 105 -0.61 -10.69 20.40
CA ASN A 105 -0.60 -11.99 19.72
C ASN A 105 -2.01 -12.58 19.49
N LYS A 106 -2.93 -11.77 18.98
CA LYS A 106 -4.24 -12.25 18.54
C LYS A 106 -4.08 -13.41 17.57
N SER A 107 -5.01 -14.36 17.64
CA SER A 107 -5.05 -15.46 16.68
C SER A 107 -5.40 -14.96 15.27
N VAL A 108 -5.05 -15.75 14.26
CA VAL A 108 -5.40 -15.43 12.86
C VAL A 108 -6.92 -15.31 12.71
N ASP A 109 -7.70 -16.17 13.35
CA ASP A 109 -9.17 -16.16 13.24
C ASP A 109 -9.77 -14.88 13.83
N GLU A 110 -9.25 -14.39 14.97
CA GLU A 110 -9.66 -13.11 15.56
C GLU A 110 -9.37 -11.94 14.61
N LEU A 111 -8.18 -11.91 14.01
CA LEU A 111 -7.81 -10.87 13.05
C LEU A 111 -8.66 -10.92 11.78
N ILE A 112 -8.96 -12.12 11.26
CA ILE A 112 -9.84 -12.29 10.10
C ILE A 112 -11.27 -11.81 10.41
N ALA A 113 -11.75 -12.01 11.64
CA ALA A 113 -13.05 -11.47 12.04
C ALA A 113 -13.08 -9.94 11.97
N VAL A 114 -12.02 -9.26 12.45
CA VAL A 114 -11.87 -7.79 12.32
C VAL A 114 -11.78 -7.35 10.87
N VAL A 115 -10.98 -8.04 10.05
CA VAL A 115 -10.85 -7.75 8.61
C VAL A 115 -12.21 -7.80 7.92
N LYS A 116 -13.01 -8.83 8.18
CA LYS A 116 -14.37 -8.95 7.63
C LYS A 116 -15.30 -7.86 8.13
N GLU A 117 -15.27 -7.58 9.43
CA GLU A 117 -16.06 -6.50 10.02
C GLU A 117 -15.79 -5.15 9.33
N VAL A 118 -14.51 -4.80 9.16
CA VAL A 118 -14.11 -3.56 8.48
C VAL A 118 -14.56 -3.58 7.02
N ALA A 119 -14.28 -4.67 6.31
CA ALA A 119 -14.64 -4.79 4.89
C ALA A 119 -16.16 -4.74 4.64
N ASP A 120 -16.97 -5.22 5.56
CA ASP A 120 -18.43 -5.16 5.47
C ASP A 120 -19.00 -3.80 5.92
N ALA A 121 -18.22 -3.05 6.70
CA ALA A 121 -18.62 -1.75 7.19
C ALA A 121 -18.45 -0.62 6.18
N ILE A 122 -17.53 -0.76 5.20
CA ILE A 122 -17.17 0.30 4.25
C ILE A 122 -17.28 -0.16 2.80
N ASP A 123 -17.65 0.77 1.93
CA ASP A 123 -17.53 0.61 0.47
C ASP A 123 -16.23 1.21 -0.09
N ALA A 124 -15.47 1.97 0.71
CA ALA A 124 -14.21 2.58 0.31
C ALA A 124 -13.16 1.50 -0.04
N PRO A 125 -12.22 1.80 -0.94
CA PRO A 125 -11.09 0.90 -1.19
C PRO A 125 -10.35 0.59 0.11
N LEU A 126 -9.94 -0.68 0.27
CA LEU A 126 -9.31 -1.16 1.49
C LEU A 126 -7.87 -1.62 1.21
N VAL A 127 -6.97 -1.18 2.06
CA VAL A 127 -5.61 -1.68 2.19
C VAL A 127 -5.52 -2.44 3.50
N VAL A 128 -4.91 -3.61 3.53
CA VAL A 128 -4.71 -4.37 4.77
C VAL A 128 -3.22 -4.60 4.97
N GLU A 129 -2.71 -4.11 6.09
CA GLU A 129 -1.32 -4.29 6.51
C GLU A 129 -1.24 -5.35 7.60
N GLY A 130 -0.23 -6.23 7.52
CA GLY A 130 0.04 -7.26 8.51
C GLY A 130 0.54 -6.69 9.84
N CYS A 131 0.94 -7.59 10.74
CA CYS A 131 1.46 -7.23 12.07
C CYS A 131 2.97 -6.91 12.08
N LYS A 132 3.61 -6.89 10.91
CA LYS A 132 5.06 -6.67 10.70
C LYS A 132 5.98 -7.79 11.20
N ASN A 133 5.40 -8.87 11.71
CA ASN A 133 6.14 -10.09 12.02
C ASN A 133 6.11 -11.03 10.80
N VAL A 134 7.29 -11.33 10.25
CA VAL A 134 7.43 -12.07 8.99
C VAL A 134 6.76 -13.44 9.00
N GLU A 135 6.94 -14.19 10.09
CA GLU A 135 6.39 -15.54 10.23
C GLU A 135 4.88 -15.51 10.39
N LYS A 136 4.38 -14.61 11.24
CA LYS A 136 2.95 -14.43 11.46
C LYS A 136 2.24 -13.94 10.19
N ASP A 137 2.83 -12.98 9.49
CA ASP A 137 2.28 -12.42 8.25
C ASP A 137 2.27 -13.45 7.10
N ALA A 138 3.24 -14.38 7.08
CA ALA A 138 3.24 -15.49 6.13
C ALA A 138 2.03 -16.44 6.30
N GLU A 139 1.44 -16.52 7.49
CA GLU A 139 0.21 -17.27 7.76
C GLU A 139 -1.03 -16.39 7.61
N LEU A 140 -0.98 -15.16 8.14
CA LEU A 140 -2.11 -14.24 8.25
C LEU A 140 -2.55 -13.67 6.89
N LEU A 141 -1.62 -13.07 6.14
CA LEU A 141 -1.96 -12.33 4.92
C LEU A 141 -2.54 -13.21 3.81
N PRO A 142 -2.12 -14.49 3.61
CA PRO A 142 -2.84 -15.42 2.75
C PRO A 142 -4.31 -15.59 3.11
N LYS A 143 -4.64 -15.69 4.40
CA LYS A 143 -6.02 -15.83 4.87
C LYS A 143 -6.82 -14.53 4.78
N VAL A 144 -6.17 -13.38 4.92
CA VAL A 144 -6.78 -12.07 4.62
C VAL A 144 -7.16 -12.00 3.15
N ALA A 145 -6.26 -12.39 2.25
CA ALA A 145 -6.52 -12.40 0.81
C ALA A 145 -7.69 -13.31 0.44
N GLU A 146 -7.78 -14.52 1.05
CA GLU A 146 -8.91 -15.43 0.92
C GLU A 146 -10.23 -14.81 1.42
N ALA A 147 -10.20 -14.24 2.61
CA ALA A 147 -11.39 -13.65 3.26
C ALA A 147 -11.98 -12.48 2.48
N LEU A 148 -11.16 -11.77 1.71
CA LEU A 148 -11.52 -10.59 0.92
C LEU A 148 -11.58 -10.87 -0.58
N GLN A 149 -11.67 -12.14 -1.00
CA GLN A 149 -11.74 -12.51 -2.41
C GLN A 149 -12.82 -11.72 -3.15
N GLY A 150 -12.46 -11.16 -4.32
CA GLY A 150 -13.35 -10.36 -5.17
C GLY A 150 -13.42 -8.87 -4.80
N ARG A 151 -12.82 -8.43 -3.70
CA ARG A 151 -12.80 -7.01 -3.29
C ARG A 151 -11.63 -6.21 -3.87
N ASN A 152 -10.66 -6.87 -4.50
CA ASN A 152 -9.46 -6.25 -5.11
C ASN A 152 -8.73 -5.32 -4.14
N VAL A 153 -8.42 -5.81 -2.96
CA VAL A 153 -7.72 -5.08 -1.91
C VAL A 153 -6.20 -5.08 -2.13
N LEU A 154 -5.51 -4.11 -1.54
CA LEU A 154 -4.05 -4.14 -1.46
C LEU A 154 -3.62 -4.81 -0.15
N ILE A 155 -2.81 -5.86 -0.27
CA ILE A 155 -2.22 -6.59 0.85
C ILE A 155 -0.80 -6.10 1.09
N LEU A 156 -0.54 -5.53 2.24
CA LEU A 156 0.78 -5.07 2.70
C LEU A 156 1.29 -5.94 3.84
N SER A 157 2.50 -6.44 3.81
CA SER A 157 3.43 -6.43 2.67
C SER A 157 4.10 -7.79 2.59
N GLU A 158 4.39 -8.23 1.39
CA GLU A 158 5.38 -9.31 1.25
C GLU A 158 6.80 -8.76 1.45
N LYS A 159 7.67 -9.57 2.03
CA LYS A 159 9.10 -9.31 2.25
C LYS A 159 9.92 -10.44 1.63
N GLU A 160 11.25 -10.29 1.62
CA GLU A 160 12.16 -11.29 1.04
C GLU A 160 11.91 -12.70 1.59
N GLU A 161 11.59 -12.81 2.87
CA GLU A 161 11.45 -14.09 3.56
C GLU A 161 10.09 -14.77 3.29
N ASN A 162 9.02 -13.99 3.03
CA ASN A 162 7.65 -14.53 2.96
C ASN A 162 6.93 -14.29 1.61
N TYR A 163 7.62 -13.69 0.61
CA TYR A 163 7.00 -13.34 -0.69
C TYR A 163 6.32 -14.54 -1.39
N LYS A 164 6.89 -15.76 -1.23
CA LYS A 164 6.30 -16.95 -1.84
C LYS A 164 4.92 -17.26 -1.30
N ALA A 165 4.76 -17.17 0.01
CA ALA A 165 3.48 -17.47 0.65
C ALA A 165 2.45 -16.40 0.31
N ILE A 166 2.82 -15.13 0.47
CA ILE A 166 1.91 -13.99 0.26
C ILE A 166 1.64 -13.79 -1.24
N GLY A 167 2.68 -13.73 -2.08
CA GLY A 167 2.52 -13.54 -3.52
C GLY A 167 1.71 -14.65 -4.19
N ALA A 168 1.93 -15.92 -3.80
CA ALA A 168 1.16 -17.03 -4.33
C ALA A 168 -0.33 -16.98 -3.90
N ALA A 169 -0.59 -16.66 -2.65
CA ALA A 169 -1.97 -16.57 -2.17
C ALA A 169 -2.66 -15.30 -2.65
N ALA A 170 -2.12 -14.13 -2.28
CA ALA A 170 -2.76 -12.86 -2.58
C ALA A 170 -2.78 -12.59 -4.09
N GLY A 171 -1.62 -12.69 -4.76
CA GLY A 171 -1.50 -12.32 -6.17
C GLY A 171 -2.07 -13.36 -7.14
N LEU A 172 -1.85 -14.67 -6.90
CA LEU A 172 -2.25 -15.69 -7.85
C LEU A 172 -3.57 -16.37 -7.50
N ALA A 173 -3.75 -16.82 -6.24
CA ALA A 173 -4.93 -17.60 -5.89
C ALA A 173 -6.18 -16.71 -5.75
N TYR A 174 -6.06 -15.53 -5.18
CA TYR A 174 -7.19 -14.66 -4.84
C TYR A 174 -7.23 -13.35 -5.62
N ASP A 175 -6.31 -13.15 -6.58
CA ASP A 175 -6.25 -12.00 -7.51
C ASP A 175 -6.30 -10.63 -6.81
N GLN A 176 -5.66 -10.53 -5.64
CA GLN A 176 -5.48 -9.28 -4.89
C GLN A 176 -4.27 -8.51 -5.41
N ILE A 177 -4.10 -7.28 -4.93
CA ILE A 177 -2.91 -6.48 -5.18
C ILE A 177 -1.90 -6.76 -4.06
N VAL A 178 -0.64 -6.92 -4.44
CA VAL A 178 0.45 -7.26 -3.52
C VAL A 178 1.37 -6.07 -3.33
N GLY A 179 1.64 -5.70 -2.09
CA GLY A 179 2.65 -4.72 -1.73
C GLY A 179 3.99 -5.38 -1.41
N ALA A 180 5.05 -4.98 -2.10
CA ALA A 180 6.41 -5.48 -1.92
C ALA A 180 7.24 -4.49 -1.08
N GLU A 181 7.65 -4.89 0.12
CA GLU A 181 8.32 -4.02 1.10
C GLU A 181 9.85 -4.14 1.04
N SER A 182 10.53 -3.01 0.80
CA SER A 182 11.98 -2.97 0.60
C SER A 182 12.76 -2.14 1.61
N ALA A 183 12.11 -1.54 2.60
CA ALA A 183 12.75 -0.76 3.66
C ALA A 183 13.82 0.23 3.15
N VAL A 184 13.44 1.12 2.21
CA VAL A 184 14.31 2.17 1.62
C VAL A 184 15.47 1.63 0.77
N ASP A 185 15.39 0.36 0.31
CA ASP A 185 16.39 -0.26 -0.56
C ASP A 185 15.84 -0.47 -1.99
N ILE A 186 16.39 0.27 -2.96
CA ILE A 186 16.00 0.18 -4.37
C ILE A 186 16.36 -1.19 -4.99
N ASN A 187 17.47 -1.80 -4.57
CA ASN A 187 17.88 -3.10 -5.12
C ASN A 187 16.95 -4.20 -4.62
N LEU A 188 16.58 -4.16 -3.35
CA LEU A 188 15.59 -5.08 -2.78
C LEU A 188 14.21 -4.86 -3.40
N ALA A 189 13.78 -3.59 -3.62
CA ALA A 189 12.53 -3.29 -4.31
C ALA A 189 12.48 -3.95 -5.70
N LYS A 190 13.55 -3.78 -6.49
CA LYS A 190 13.66 -4.43 -7.79
C LYS A 190 13.67 -5.95 -7.68
N GLN A 191 14.43 -6.50 -6.74
CA GLN A 191 14.54 -7.94 -6.54
C GLN A 191 13.18 -8.55 -6.19
N LEU A 192 12.42 -7.94 -5.26
CA LEU A 192 11.08 -8.40 -4.91
C LEU A 192 10.14 -8.37 -6.12
N ASN A 193 10.11 -7.27 -6.87
CA ASN A 193 9.29 -7.19 -8.09
C ASN A 193 9.66 -8.29 -9.10
N VAL A 194 10.96 -8.60 -9.26
CA VAL A 194 11.42 -9.70 -10.13
C VAL A 194 10.93 -11.04 -9.63
N VAL A 195 11.15 -11.38 -8.35
CA VAL A 195 10.78 -12.72 -7.86
C VAL A 195 9.27 -12.90 -7.76
N THR A 196 8.50 -11.85 -7.45
CA THR A 196 7.04 -11.87 -7.41
C THR A 196 6.45 -12.02 -8.81
N THR A 197 7.01 -11.34 -9.82
CA THR A 197 6.58 -11.55 -11.22
C THR A 197 7.00 -12.94 -11.74
N GLN A 198 8.14 -13.48 -11.31
CA GLN A 198 8.55 -14.85 -11.63
C GLN A 198 7.65 -15.92 -11.01
N LEU A 199 7.00 -15.65 -9.87
CA LEU A 199 5.93 -16.50 -9.37
C LEU A 199 4.70 -16.52 -10.29
N GLY A 200 4.54 -15.51 -11.16
CA GLY A 200 3.41 -15.37 -12.07
C GLY A 200 2.45 -14.24 -11.71
N VAL A 201 2.73 -13.47 -10.67
CA VAL A 201 1.91 -12.30 -10.31
C VAL A 201 2.06 -11.22 -11.40
N ASN A 202 0.92 -10.68 -11.85
CA ASN A 202 0.93 -9.64 -12.86
C ASN A 202 1.59 -8.35 -12.30
N ALA A 203 2.54 -7.78 -13.04
CA ALA A 203 3.20 -6.53 -12.67
C ALA A 203 2.23 -5.35 -12.40
N GLN A 204 1.04 -5.37 -12.98
CA GLN A 204 -0.04 -4.40 -12.72
C GLN A 204 -0.84 -4.69 -11.43
N LYS A 205 -0.47 -5.71 -10.70
CA LYS A 205 -1.00 -6.07 -9.38
C LYS A 205 0.06 -5.96 -8.28
N ILE A 206 1.20 -5.33 -8.58
CA ILE A 206 2.28 -5.12 -7.63
C ILE A 206 2.41 -3.63 -7.33
N VAL A 207 2.52 -3.29 -6.06
CA VAL A 207 2.79 -1.95 -5.54
C VAL A 207 4.06 -2.02 -4.67
N MET A 208 4.97 -1.06 -4.81
CA MET A 208 6.16 -1.01 -3.97
C MET A 208 5.85 -0.29 -2.66
N ASN A 209 6.09 -0.95 -1.53
CA ASN A 209 6.17 -0.33 -0.22
C ASN A 209 7.65 -0.11 0.11
N ILE A 210 8.11 1.11 -0.04
CA ILE A 210 9.52 1.44 0.21
C ILE A 210 9.80 1.82 1.67
N GLY A 211 8.80 1.72 2.53
CA GLY A 211 8.88 2.16 3.91
C GLY A 211 8.74 3.67 4.06
N SER A 212 8.71 4.12 5.29
CA SER A 212 8.65 5.54 5.61
C SER A 212 9.56 5.90 6.79
N ALA A 213 9.82 7.19 6.97
CA ALA A 213 10.54 7.73 8.11
C ALA A 213 10.02 9.13 8.44
N ALA A 214 10.12 9.53 9.71
CA ALA A 214 9.67 10.84 10.13
C ALA A 214 10.54 11.96 9.52
N ALA A 215 9.93 13.12 9.28
CA ALA A 215 10.63 14.32 8.86
C ALA A 215 11.72 14.70 9.88
N GLY A 216 12.95 14.93 9.42
CA GLY A 216 14.11 15.15 10.27
C GLY A 216 14.69 13.89 10.93
N TYR A 217 14.17 12.71 10.58
CA TYR A 217 14.62 11.42 11.11
C TYR A 217 14.74 10.35 10.02
N GLY A 218 15.25 10.73 8.85
CA GLY A 218 15.49 9.81 7.73
C GLY A 218 14.52 9.95 6.55
N TYR A 219 13.54 10.84 6.60
CA TYR A 219 12.59 11.07 5.51
C TYR A 219 13.27 11.42 4.18
N GLU A 220 14.41 12.12 4.24
CA GLU A 220 15.22 12.44 3.06
C GLU A 220 15.73 11.21 2.31
N TYR A 221 15.97 10.10 3.00
CA TYR A 221 16.35 8.83 2.36
C TYR A 221 15.17 8.19 1.63
N VAL A 222 13.97 8.28 2.21
CA VAL A 222 12.73 7.81 1.56
C VAL A 222 12.51 8.57 0.26
N VAL A 223 12.53 9.91 0.29
CA VAL A 223 12.37 10.77 -0.89
C VAL A 223 13.45 10.49 -1.94
N SER A 224 14.71 10.35 -1.52
CA SER A 224 15.81 10.00 -2.42
C SER A 224 15.61 8.64 -3.09
N THR A 225 15.08 7.65 -2.34
CA THR A 225 14.80 6.32 -2.90
C THR A 225 13.66 6.38 -3.91
N MET A 226 12.58 7.12 -3.62
CA MET A 226 11.49 7.35 -4.58
C MET A 226 11.99 7.99 -5.89
N ASP A 227 12.81 9.03 -5.77
CA ASP A 227 13.36 9.73 -6.93
C ASP A 227 14.27 8.81 -7.77
N ARG A 228 15.11 8.01 -7.13
CA ARG A 228 15.99 7.04 -7.79
C ARG A 228 15.20 5.92 -8.48
N ILE A 229 14.15 5.41 -7.85
CA ILE A 229 13.24 4.42 -8.43
C ILE A 229 12.59 4.99 -9.69
N LYS A 230 11.99 6.19 -9.62
CA LYS A 230 11.41 6.85 -10.80
C LYS A 230 12.46 7.16 -11.86
N GLY A 231 13.65 7.56 -11.46
CA GLY A 231 14.78 7.77 -12.36
C GLY A 231 15.12 6.53 -13.18
N ALA A 232 15.25 5.38 -12.55
CA ALA A 232 15.50 4.10 -13.20
C ALA A 232 14.32 3.64 -14.08
N ALA A 233 13.10 3.76 -13.55
CA ALA A 233 11.87 3.38 -14.25
C ALA A 233 11.68 4.15 -15.56
N LEU A 234 11.87 5.47 -15.53
CA LEU A 234 11.55 6.35 -16.67
C LEU A 234 12.74 6.54 -17.61
N SER A 235 13.95 6.85 -17.09
CA SER A 235 15.11 7.16 -17.93
C SER A 235 15.79 5.93 -18.48
N GLN A 236 15.85 4.83 -17.68
CA GLN A 236 16.50 3.59 -18.08
C GLN A 236 15.50 2.55 -18.61
N ASN A 237 14.20 2.88 -18.57
CA ASN A 237 13.10 1.98 -18.92
C ASN A 237 13.18 0.65 -18.16
N ASP A 238 13.55 0.71 -16.85
CA ASP A 238 13.60 -0.47 -16.01
C ASP A 238 12.18 -0.88 -15.61
N ASN A 239 11.64 -1.86 -16.33
CA ASN A 239 10.25 -2.30 -16.16
C ASN A 239 9.99 -2.94 -14.78
N MET A 240 11.04 -3.43 -14.08
CA MET A 240 10.90 -3.97 -12.72
C MET A 240 10.82 -2.88 -11.65
N LEU A 241 11.01 -1.62 -11.99
CA LEU A 241 10.83 -0.47 -11.12
C LEU A 241 9.67 0.45 -11.56
N GLN A 242 8.87 0.01 -12.54
CA GLN A 242 7.70 0.75 -13.01
C GLN A 242 6.43 0.51 -12.18
N MET A 243 6.48 -0.28 -11.12
CA MET A 243 5.37 -0.42 -10.19
C MET A 243 5.14 0.90 -9.43
N PRO A 244 3.88 1.28 -9.13
CA PRO A 244 3.63 2.46 -8.30
C PRO A 244 4.10 2.25 -6.87
N ILE A 245 4.29 3.36 -6.15
CA ILE A 245 4.75 3.38 -4.75
C ILE A 245 3.57 3.78 -3.85
N ILE A 246 3.50 3.13 -2.68
CA ILE A 246 2.62 3.48 -1.57
C ILE A 246 3.46 3.78 -0.33
#